data_0df9c9939c3412b883840b174b0d9627
#
_entry.id   0df9c9939c3412b883840b174b0d9627
#
_cell.length_a   1.000
_cell.length_b   1.000
_cell.length_c   1.000
_cell.angle_alpha   90.00
_cell.angle_beta   90.00
_cell.angle_gamma   90.00
#
_symmetry.space_group_name_H-M   'P 1'
#
loop_
_entity.id
_entity.type
_entity.pdbx_description
1 polymer ?
#
loop_
_entity_poly.entity_id
_entity_poly.type
_entity_poly.pdbx_seq_one_letter_code
_entity_poly.pdbx_strand_id
1 'polypeptide(L)'
;MKELERLPKLIRAVTVDDSLSFIEPSIDKLKSKFKLSILSSPGTNIDRICAQYDIIGHRVYMYRRLSPLTDLISLCRLVKLFATEKPHIVHSMTPKAGLLCMMAAWITRVPRRIHTFTGLVWPTESGFIRRVLMVTDWLTCTCATHIIPEGFGVKHDLHSYITKKSMRVLGYGNVKGVDMRRCSRRSEVMELANALREDSVFTFIFVGRIVSDKGINELVSAFTELSNKYNAVRLFLVGNSESDIDPISSNTQEKIDNNKAIYMVGPKYDDELLGYYAASDCFVFPSYREGFPNTVLEAGAMELPSIVTDINGSREIIKNGFNGLVIPAKNSDALHDAMESMLLRKSEINKMGANARILVEERFNQNYVQQCLLDFYEEVII
;
A
#
# COMPACT_ATOMS: atom_id res chain seq x y z
N MET A 1 0.57 -29.21 22.83
CA MET A 1 -0.45 -29.69 21.86
C MET A 1 -1.88 -29.40 22.32
N LYS A 2 -2.31 -29.72 23.56
CA LYS A 2 -3.70 -29.47 24.02
C LYS A 2 -4.13 -27.99 24.11
N GLU A 3 -3.21 -27.03 24.30
CA GLU A 3 -3.54 -25.59 24.32
C GLU A 3 -3.78 -25.01 22.94
N LEU A 4 -3.03 -25.43 21.93
CA LEU A 4 -3.21 -25.00 20.53
C LEU A 4 -4.55 -25.43 19.92
N GLU A 5 -5.14 -26.53 20.41
CA GLU A 5 -6.47 -27.01 19.97
C GLU A 5 -7.62 -26.12 20.46
N ARG A 6 -7.40 -25.29 21.49
CA ARG A 6 -8.40 -24.37 22.07
C ARG A 6 -8.38 -22.98 21.46
N LEU A 7 -7.35 -22.63 20.67
CA LEU A 7 -7.24 -21.30 20.08
C LEU A 7 -8.33 -21.07 19.00
N PRO A 8 -8.90 -19.87 18.95
CA PRO A 8 -9.89 -19.55 17.93
C PRO A 8 -9.25 -19.58 16.52
N LYS A 9 -9.98 -20.15 15.55
CA LYS A 9 -9.55 -20.23 14.16
C LYS A 9 -9.69 -18.87 13.48
N LEU A 10 -8.61 -18.35 12.93
CA LEU A 10 -8.54 -17.11 12.15
C LEU A 10 -8.09 -17.40 10.72
N ILE A 11 -8.89 -17.04 9.73
CA ILE A 11 -8.49 -17.04 8.32
C ILE A 11 -8.25 -15.59 7.88
N ARG A 12 -7.01 -15.27 7.45
CA ARG A 12 -6.69 -13.99 6.82
C ARG A 12 -6.64 -14.14 5.30
N ALA A 13 -7.38 -13.30 4.58
CA ALA A 13 -7.62 -13.48 3.15
C ALA A 13 -7.25 -12.26 2.33
N VAL A 14 -6.56 -12.48 1.19
CA VAL A 14 -6.27 -11.50 0.14
C VAL A 14 -6.62 -12.06 -1.24
N THR A 15 -6.75 -11.19 -2.24
CA THR A 15 -7.14 -11.61 -3.60
C THR A 15 -6.01 -12.35 -4.32
N VAL A 16 -4.84 -11.75 -4.37
CA VAL A 16 -3.68 -12.26 -5.11
C VAL A 16 -2.52 -12.56 -4.17
N ASP A 17 -1.66 -13.45 -4.60
CA ASP A 17 -0.54 -13.96 -3.84
C ASP A 17 0.42 -12.86 -3.35
N ASP A 18 0.72 -11.87 -4.19
CA ASP A 18 1.59 -10.74 -3.83
C ASP A 18 1.06 -9.88 -2.68
N SER A 19 -0.27 -9.85 -2.52
CA SER A 19 -0.91 -9.10 -1.43
C SER A 19 -0.75 -9.77 -0.05
N LEU A 20 -0.20 -10.98 0.03
CA LEU A 20 0.17 -11.61 1.29
C LEU A 20 1.24 -10.81 2.06
N SER A 21 1.98 -9.94 1.39
CA SER A 21 2.90 -8.99 2.01
C SER A 21 2.23 -8.04 3.03
N PHE A 22 0.92 -7.85 2.98
CA PHE A 22 0.16 -7.14 4.02
C PHE A 22 -0.09 -7.98 5.27
N ILE A 23 -0.08 -9.31 5.15
CA ILE A 23 -0.38 -10.24 6.24
C ILE A 23 0.89 -10.73 6.93
N GLU A 24 1.93 -11.01 6.14
CA GLU A 24 3.16 -11.68 6.57
C GLU A 24 3.81 -11.06 7.82
N PRO A 25 3.95 -9.73 7.95
CA PRO A 25 4.60 -9.13 9.11
C PRO A 25 3.93 -9.42 10.46
N SER A 26 2.65 -9.78 10.46
CA SER A 26 1.86 -10.04 11.67
C SER A 26 1.73 -11.52 12.04
N ILE A 27 2.25 -12.44 11.23
CA ILE A 27 2.01 -13.89 11.38
C ILE A 27 2.51 -14.41 12.73
N ASP A 28 3.75 -14.11 13.12
CA ASP A 28 4.31 -14.65 14.37
C ASP A 28 3.52 -14.23 15.59
N LYS A 29 3.10 -12.96 15.66
CA LYS A 29 2.26 -12.47 16.76
C LYS A 29 0.88 -13.11 16.76
N LEU A 30 0.29 -13.31 15.58
CA LEU A 30 -1.04 -13.91 15.45
C LEU A 30 -1.04 -15.41 15.75
N LYS A 31 -0.01 -16.15 15.37
CA LYS A 31 0.13 -17.59 15.68
C LYS A 31 0.12 -17.90 17.17
N SER A 32 0.62 -16.98 18.00
CA SER A 32 0.63 -17.17 19.44
C SER A 32 -0.76 -17.12 20.08
N LYS A 33 -1.75 -16.50 19.38
CA LYS A 33 -3.11 -16.25 19.90
C LYS A 33 -4.22 -16.94 19.11
N PHE A 34 -3.91 -17.40 17.88
CA PHE A 34 -4.90 -17.96 16.95
C PHE A 34 -4.38 -19.22 16.27
N LYS A 35 -5.28 -20.15 15.97
CA LYS A 35 -5.05 -21.13 14.93
C LYS A 35 -5.17 -20.42 13.58
N LEU A 36 -4.04 -19.83 13.15
CA LEU A 36 -3.96 -18.96 11.97
C LEU A 36 -3.88 -19.80 10.69
N SER A 37 -4.63 -19.40 9.69
CA SER A 37 -4.45 -19.80 8.30
C SER A 37 -4.56 -18.60 7.37
N ILE A 38 -3.96 -18.71 6.20
CA ILE A 38 -4.01 -17.67 5.15
C ILE A 38 -4.74 -18.15 3.92
N LEU A 39 -5.33 -17.21 3.17
CA LEU A 39 -6.08 -17.51 1.94
C LEU A 39 -5.70 -16.49 0.86
N SER A 40 -5.34 -17.00 -0.32
CA SER A 40 -5.11 -16.19 -1.52
C SER A 40 -5.39 -17.00 -2.80
N SER A 41 -5.29 -16.38 -3.97
CA SER A 41 -5.08 -17.11 -5.21
C SER A 41 -3.78 -17.92 -5.15
N PRO A 42 -3.66 -19.04 -5.92
CA PRO A 42 -2.42 -19.80 -5.99
C PRO A 42 -1.24 -18.94 -6.42
N GLY A 43 -0.08 -19.17 -5.81
CA GLY A 43 1.17 -18.47 -6.12
C GLY A 43 2.33 -19.00 -5.27
N THR A 44 3.53 -18.49 -5.50
CA THR A 44 4.76 -18.91 -4.82
C THR A 44 4.89 -18.33 -3.40
N ASN A 45 4.31 -17.14 -3.17
CA ASN A 45 4.38 -16.50 -1.85
C ASN A 45 3.57 -17.26 -0.80
N ILE A 46 2.36 -17.77 -1.14
CA ILE A 46 1.59 -18.55 -0.19
C ILE A 46 2.32 -19.83 0.21
N ASP A 47 3.01 -20.47 -0.75
CA ASP A 47 3.78 -21.70 -0.49
C ASP A 47 4.99 -21.40 0.41
N ARG A 48 5.74 -20.34 0.10
CA ARG A 48 6.88 -19.85 0.90
C ARG A 48 6.45 -19.52 2.34
N ILE A 49 5.42 -18.71 2.48
CA ILE A 49 4.93 -18.26 3.80
C ILE A 49 4.43 -19.44 4.62
N CYS A 50 3.67 -20.37 4.02
CA CYS A 50 3.19 -21.54 4.72
C CYS A 50 4.33 -22.41 5.21
N ALA A 51 5.37 -22.63 4.40
CA ALA A 51 6.56 -23.40 4.80
C ALA A 51 7.39 -22.68 5.87
N GLN A 52 7.59 -21.37 5.73
CA GLN A 52 8.39 -20.56 6.66
C GLN A 52 7.77 -20.46 8.05
N TYR A 53 6.45 -20.28 8.11
CA TYR A 53 5.75 -20.02 9.38
C TYR A 53 5.00 -21.24 9.92
N ASP A 54 5.05 -22.39 9.24
CA ASP A 54 4.30 -23.60 9.60
C ASP A 54 2.81 -23.32 9.83
N ILE A 55 2.14 -22.75 8.81
CA ILE A 55 0.71 -22.44 8.84
C ILE A 55 -0.01 -22.99 7.61
N ILE A 56 -1.32 -23.16 7.74
CA ILE A 56 -2.16 -23.68 6.63
C ILE A 56 -2.44 -22.57 5.62
N GLY A 57 -2.23 -22.87 4.34
CA GLY A 57 -2.59 -22.01 3.20
C GLY A 57 -3.77 -22.57 2.41
N HIS A 58 -4.83 -21.78 2.26
CA HIS A 58 -5.98 -22.09 1.42
C HIS A 58 -5.85 -21.39 0.07
N ARG A 59 -5.90 -22.13 -1.01
CA ARG A 59 -5.73 -21.63 -2.37
C ARG A 59 -7.09 -21.61 -3.06
N VAL A 60 -7.67 -20.40 -3.20
CA VAL A 60 -8.91 -20.17 -3.93
C VAL A 60 -8.66 -19.10 -4.99
N TYR A 61 -8.75 -19.48 -6.26
CA TYR A 61 -8.53 -18.55 -7.35
C TYR A 61 -9.56 -17.43 -7.34
N MET A 62 -9.08 -16.18 -7.30
CA MET A 62 -9.90 -14.97 -7.36
C MET A 62 -9.32 -14.03 -8.43
N TYR A 63 -10.08 -13.86 -9.51
CA TYR A 63 -9.60 -13.02 -10.61
C TYR A 63 -9.64 -11.54 -10.25
N ARG A 64 -8.56 -10.80 -10.50
CA ARG A 64 -8.43 -9.40 -10.07
C ARG A 64 -9.44 -8.46 -10.73
N ARG A 65 -9.80 -8.71 -12.00
CA ARG A 65 -10.80 -7.93 -12.74
C ARG A 65 -12.21 -8.43 -12.44
N LEU A 66 -13.22 -7.64 -12.84
CA LEU A 66 -14.62 -8.05 -12.76
C LEU A 66 -14.85 -9.26 -13.68
N SER A 67 -15.31 -10.38 -13.12
CA SER A 67 -15.59 -11.62 -13.85
C SER A 67 -16.68 -12.42 -13.13
N PRO A 68 -17.98 -12.13 -13.41
CA PRO A 68 -19.10 -12.68 -12.65
C PRO A 68 -19.12 -14.20 -12.55
N LEU A 69 -18.81 -14.92 -13.64
CA LEU A 69 -18.81 -16.39 -13.65
C LEU A 69 -17.68 -16.98 -12.79
N THR A 70 -16.46 -16.47 -12.92
CA THR A 70 -15.35 -16.93 -12.08
C THR A 70 -15.56 -16.53 -10.63
N ASP A 71 -16.16 -15.36 -10.38
CA ASP A 71 -16.48 -14.89 -9.04
C ASP A 71 -17.52 -15.80 -8.36
N LEU A 72 -18.52 -16.27 -9.09
CA LEU A 72 -19.51 -17.23 -8.57
C LEU A 72 -18.85 -18.58 -8.21
N ILE A 73 -17.97 -19.10 -9.06
CA ILE A 73 -17.24 -20.34 -8.78
C ILE A 73 -16.37 -20.17 -7.53
N SER A 74 -15.67 -19.03 -7.43
CA SER A 74 -14.83 -18.71 -6.28
C SER A 74 -15.65 -18.57 -5.00
N LEU A 75 -16.82 -17.93 -5.08
CA LEU A 75 -17.77 -17.84 -3.96
C LEU A 75 -18.22 -19.23 -3.48
N CYS A 76 -18.61 -20.14 -4.38
CA CYS A 76 -19.00 -21.50 -4.02
C CYS A 76 -17.85 -22.26 -3.32
N ARG A 77 -16.60 -22.10 -3.81
CA ARG A 77 -15.40 -22.70 -3.18
C ARG A 77 -15.16 -22.14 -1.79
N LEU A 78 -15.30 -20.82 -1.60
CA LEU A 78 -15.16 -20.16 -0.30
C LEU A 78 -16.26 -20.58 0.68
N VAL A 79 -17.51 -20.71 0.23
CA VAL A 79 -18.63 -21.23 1.04
C VAL A 79 -18.32 -22.65 1.52
N LYS A 80 -17.89 -23.54 0.60
CA LYS A 80 -17.48 -24.91 0.97
C LYS A 80 -16.34 -24.90 1.97
N LEU A 81 -15.30 -24.07 1.74
CA LEU A 81 -14.15 -23.94 2.63
C LEU A 81 -14.58 -23.53 4.05
N PHE A 82 -15.35 -22.44 4.17
CA PHE A 82 -15.74 -21.91 5.48
C PHE A 82 -16.74 -22.82 6.21
N ALA A 83 -17.61 -23.54 5.47
CA ALA A 83 -18.50 -24.54 6.04
C ALA A 83 -17.72 -25.76 6.62
N THR A 84 -16.60 -26.14 5.98
CA THR A 84 -15.72 -27.24 6.42
C THR A 84 -14.82 -26.81 7.56
N GLU A 85 -14.09 -25.69 7.40
CA GLU A 85 -13.12 -25.20 8.40
C GLU A 85 -13.75 -24.61 9.64
N LYS A 86 -14.98 -24.09 9.53
CA LYS A 86 -15.73 -23.43 10.62
C LYS A 86 -14.88 -22.39 11.36
N PRO A 87 -14.33 -21.39 10.66
CA PRO A 87 -13.50 -20.38 11.31
C PRO A 87 -14.33 -19.52 12.28
N HIS A 88 -13.71 -19.06 13.36
CA HIS A 88 -14.31 -18.11 14.28
C HIS A 88 -14.25 -16.70 13.70
N ILE A 89 -13.18 -16.42 12.96
CA ILE A 89 -12.89 -15.12 12.35
C ILE A 89 -12.46 -15.34 10.89
N VAL A 90 -13.08 -14.59 9.99
CA VAL A 90 -12.58 -14.38 8.62
C VAL A 90 -12.26 -12.89 8.48
N HIS A 91 -10.99 -12.58 8.19
CA HIS A 91 -10.53 -11.22 7.98
C HIS A 91 -9.97 -11.07 6.57
N SER A 92 -10.73 -10.45 5.70
CA SER A 92 -10.34 -10.16 4.32
C SER A 92 -9.73 -8.78 4.17
N MET A 93 -8.81 -8.67 3.23
CA MET A 93 -8.21 -7.43 2.75
C MET A 93 -8.30 -7.43 1.22
N THR A 94 -8.15 -6.31 0.58
CA THR A 94 -8.29 -6.13 -0.88
C THR A 94 -9.74 -6.30 -1.40
N PRO A 95 -10.13 -5.55 -2.46
CA PRO A 95 -11.55 -5.42 -2.84
C PRO A 95 -12.24 -6.73 -3.20
N LYS A 96 -11.62 -7.58 -4.05
CA LYS A 96 -12.24 -8.83 -4.49
C LYS A 96 -12.36 -9.85 -3.34
N ALA A 97 -11.30 -10.02 -2.54
CA ALA A 97 -11.36 -10.89 -1.36
C ALA A 97 -12.39 -10.35 -0.34
N GLY A 98 -12.53 -9.02 -0.24
CA GLY A 98 -13.56 -8.37 0.56
C GLY A 98 -14.96 -8.86 0.19
N LEU A 99 -15.33 -8.67 -1.06
CA LEU A 99 -16.65 -9.07 -1.55
C LEU A 99 -16.90 -10.57 -1.34
N LEU A 100 -16.03 -11.41 -1.88
CA LEU A 100 -16.28 -12.85 -1.94
C LEU A 100 -16.18 -13.52 -0.56
N CYS A 101 -15.17 -13.16 0.24
CA CYS A 101 -15.01 -13.73 1.58
C CYS A 101 -16.10 -13.25 2.55
N MET A 102 -16.50 -11.96 2.49
CA MET A 102 -17.56 -11.48 3.38
C MET A 102 -18.92 -12.11 3.04
N MET A 103 -19.25 -12.26 1.75
CA MET A 103 -20.46 -12.97 1.32
C MET A 103 -20.42 -14.45 1.75
N ALA A 104 -19.32 -15.17 1.49
CA ALA A 104 -19.19 -16.58 1.87
C ALA A 104 -19.28 -16.76 3.39
N ALA A 105 -18.61 -15.91 4.16
CA ALA A 105 -18.65 -15.93 5.61
C ALA A 105 -20.03 -15.57 6.18
N TRP A 106 -20.78 -14.69 5.51
CA TRP A 106 -22.17 -14.37 5.88
C TRP A 106 -23.09 -15.58 5.62
N ILE A 107 -22.99 -16.24 4.46
CA ILE A 107 -23.76 -17.44 4.09
C ILE A 107 -23.49 -18.58 5.09
N THR A 108 -22.22 -18.78 5.48
CA THR A 108 -21.80 -19.85 6.40
C THR A 108 -21.91 -19.47 7.87
N ARG A 109 -22.45 -18.28 8.15
CA ARG A 109 -22.66 -17.76 9.51
C ARG A 109 -21.38 -17.70 10.38
N VAL A 110 -20.23 -17.37 9.75
CA VAL A 110 -19.01 -17.10 10.50
C VAL A 110 -19.26 -15.97 11.52
N PRO A 111 -18.93 -16.15 12.82
CA PRO A 111 -19.32 -15.19 13.85
C PRO A 111 -18.70 -13.80 13.66
N ARG A 112 -17.41 -13.73 13.35
CA ARG A 112 -16.66 -12.47 13.16
C ARG A 112 -16.20 -12.36 11.71
N ARG A 113 -16.80 -11.43 10.98
CA ARG A 113 -16.54 -11.16 9.56
C ARG A 113 -15.94 -9.77 9.44
N ILE A 114 -14.63 -9.71 9.28
CA ILE A 114 -13.84 -8.48 9.30
C ILE A 114 -13.37 -8.17 7.89
N HIS A 115 -13.52 -6.93 7.46
CA HIS A 115 -12.92 -6.49 6.21
C HIS A 115 -12.10 -5.20 6.42
N THR A 116 -10.85 -5.22 5.96
CA THR A 116 -10.00 -4.04 5.87
C THR A 116 -10.02 -3.48 4.45
N PHE A 117 -10.48 -2.24 4.31
CA PHE A 117 -10.40 -1.49 3.06
C PHE A 117 -9.02 -0.87 2.91
N THR A 118 -8.20 -1.44 2.02
CA THR A 118 -6.84 -0.99 1.69
C THR A 118 -6.81 0.03 0.55
N GLY A 119 -7.84 0.83 0.44
CA GLY A 119 -8.08 1.81 -0.60
C GLY A 119 -9.40 1.58 -1.31
N LEU A 120 -9.85 2.58 -2.06
CA LEU A 120 -11.09 2.56 -2.82
C LEU A 120 -10.79 2.72 -4.31
N VAL A 121 -11.44 1.92 -5.15
CA VAL A 121 -11.24 1.96 -6.61
C VAL A 121 -12.21 2.94 -7.27
N TRP A 122 -13.45 2.99 -6.81
CA TRP A 122 -14.53 3.78 -7.43
C TRP A 122 -14.34 5.31 -7.45
N PRO A 123 -13.52 5.98 -6.58
CA PRO A 123 -13.38 7.43 -6.66
C PRO A 123 -12.77 7.93 -7.97
N THR A 124 -11.91 7.14 -8.61
CA THR A 124 -11.26 7.48 -9.89
C THR A 124 -12.01 6.96 -11.12
N GLU A 125 -13.04 6.15 -10.90
CA GLU A 125 -13.88 5.58 -11.96
C GLU A 125 -15.11 6.44 -12.25
N SER A 126 -15.73 6.24 -13.41
CA SER A 126 -16.90 6.99 -13.85
C SER A 126 -18.05 6.08 -14.33
N GLY A 127 -19.23 6.65 -14.51
CA GLY A 127 -20.37 5.99 -15.14
C GLY A 127 -20.83 4.70 -14.44
N PHE A 128 -21.08 3.68 -15.24
CA PHE A 128 -21.63 2.40 -14.78
C PHE A 128 -20.63 1.60 -13.91
N ILE A 129 -19.35 1.61 -14.28
CA ILE A 129 -18.29 0.89 -13.53
C ILE A 129 -18.20 1.43 -12.10
N ARG A 130 -18.22 2.74 -11.92
CA ARG A 130 -18.23 3.36 -10.59
C ARG A 130 -19.39 2.86 -9.73
N ARG A 131 -20.59 2.78 -10.30
CA ARG A 131 -21.79 2.29 -9.57
C ARG A 131 -21.64 0.84 -9.17
N VAL A 132 -21.14 -0.02 -10.06
CA VAL A 132 -20.90 -1.44 -9.78
C VAL A 132 -19.90 -1.58 -8.61
N LEU A 133 -18.79 -0.84 -8.63
CA LEU A 133 -17.80 -0.88 -7.56
C LEU A 133 -18.36 -0.38 -6.22
N MET A 134 -19.18 0.68 -6.23
CA MET A 134 -19.87 1.15 -5.01
C MET A 134 -20.85 0.10 -4.47
N VAL A 135 -21.56 -0.61 -5.32
CA VAL A 135 -22.44 -1.72 -4.90
C VAL A 135 -21.66 -2.88 -4.33
N THR A 136 -20.50 -3.23 -4.90
CA THR A 136 -19.65 -4.30 -4.35
C THR A 136 -19.09 -3.92 -2.97
N ASP A 137 -18.70 -2.68 -2.76
CA ASP A 137 -18.25 -2.19 -1.45
C ASP A 137 -19.39 -2.13 -0.44
N TRP A 138 -20.59 -1.72 -0.88
CA TRP A 138 -21.80 -1.76 -0.04
C TRP A 138 -22.16 -3.20 0.39
N LEU A 139 -22.10 -4.17 -0.52
CA LEU A 139 -22.31 -5.59 -0.20
C LEU A 139 -21.26 -6.10 0.80
N THR A 140 -20.00 -5.76 0.59
CA THR A 140 -18.90 -6.10 1.49
C THR A 140 -19.17 -5.55 2.90
N CYS A 141 -19.51 -4.27 3.00
CA CYS A 141 -19.88 -3.63 4.26
C CYS A 141 -21.12 -4.27 4.91
N THR A 142 -22.11 -4.64 4.12
CA THR A 142 -23.36 -5.26 4.59
C THR A 142 -23.11 -6.62 5.23
N CYS A 143 -22.29 -7.46 4.57
CA CYS A 143 -21.93 -8.80 5.05
C CYS A 143 -20.92 -8.78 6.20
N ALA A 144 -20.07 -7.76 6.30
CA ALA A 144 -19.08 -7.63 7.37
C ALA A 144 -19.75 -7.32 8.73
N THR A 145 -19.20 -7.87 9.81
CA THR A 145 -19.54 -7.46 11.20
C THR A 145 -18.69 -6.28 11.66
N HIS A 146 -17.45 -6.20 11.17
CA HIS A 146 -16.49 -5.14 11.50
C HIS A 146 -15.82 -4.64 10.23
N ILE A 147 -15.70 -3.33 10.13
CA ILE A 147 -15.10 -2.65 8.98
C ILE A 147 -13.91 -1.83 9.47
N ILE A 148 -12.75 -2.06 8.86
CA ILE A 148 -11.50 -1.36 9.18
C ILE A 148 -11.08 -0.58 7.92
N PRO A 149 -11.34 0.72 7.84
CA PRO A 149 -10.71 1.57 6.83
C PRO A 149 -9.21 1.71 7.14
N GLU A 150 -8.36 1.63 6.12
CA GLU A 150 -6.91 1.75 6.28
C GLU A 150 -6.46 3.14 6.74
N GLY A 151 -7.27 4.19 6.48
CA GLY A 151 -7.03 5.57 6.87
C GLY A 151 -8.31 6.35 7.11
N PHE A 152 -8.17 7.55 7.63
CA PHE A 152 -9.32 8.43 7.94
C PHE A 152 -10.01 8.94 6.68
N GLY A 153 -9.26 9.16 5.59
CA GLY A 153 -9.82 9.54 4.29
C GLY A 153 -10.69 8.42 3.72
N VAL A 154 -10.23 7.17 3.74
CA VAL A 154 -11.02 6.00 3.33
C VAL A 154 -12.28 5.84 4.22
N LYS A 155 -12.15 6.07 5.54
CA LYS A 155 -13.30 6.07 6.46
C LYS A 155 -14.32 7.14 6.09
N HIS A 156 -13.87 8.35 5.78
CA HIS A 156 -14.73 9.46 5.38
C HIS A 156 -15.52 9.11 4.11
N ASP A 157 -14.83 8.61 3.08
CA ASP A 157 -15.47 8.27 1.80
C ASP A 157 -16.48 7.12 1.95
N LEU A 158 -16.11 6.05 2.65
CA LEU A 158 -17.04 4.94 2.95
C LEU A 158 -18.27 5.43 3.70
N HIS A 159 -18.09 6.29 4.70
CA HIS A 159 -19.22 6.83 5.50
C HIS A 159 -20.11 7.75 4.68
N SER A 160 -19.52 8.54 3.79
CA SER A 160 -20.25 9.51 2.98
C SER A 160 -21.06 8.84 1.85
N TYR A 161 -20.51 7.79 1.22
CA TYR A 161 -21.04 7.27 -0.03
C TYR A 161 -21.51 5.81 0.02
N ILE A 162 -21.04 4.99 0.96
CA ILE A 162 -21.27 3.54 0.94
C ILE A 162 -22.12 3.06 2.11
N THR A 163 -21.75 3.36 3.36
CA THR A 163 -22.42 2.78 4.53
C THR A 163 -22.37 3.67 5.77
N LYS A 164 -23.42 3.62 6.59
CA LYS A 164 -23.45 4.29 7.90
C LYS A 164 -23.07 3.36 9.06
N LYS A 165 -22.63 2.12 8.77
CA LYS A 165 -22.10 1.23 9.82
C LYS A 165 -20.91 1.85 10.53
N SER A 166 -20.77 1.53 11.82
CA SER A 166 -19.57 1.91 12.59
C SER A 166 -18.32 1.31 11.96
N MET A 167 -17.27 2.11 11.89
CA MET A 167 -15.96 1.76 11.31
C MET A 167 -14.85 2.27 12.21
N ARG A 168 -13.78 1.49 12.34
CA ARG A 168 -12.61 1.84 13.16
C ARG A 168 -11.34 1.85 12.33
N VAL A 169 -10.66 2.98 12.27
CA VAL A 169 -9.27 3.06 11.82
C VAL A 169 -8.40 2.58 12.98
N LEU A 170 -7.47 1.66 12.72
CA LEU A 170 -6.57 1.15 13.76
C LEU A 170 -5.37 2.10 13.90
N GLY A 171 -5.11 2.56 15.11
CA GLY A 171 -4.05 3.52 15.38
C GLY A 171 -4.18 4.79 14.53
N TYR A 172 -3.14 5.12 13.80
CA TYR A 172 -3.10 6.25 12.87
C TYR A 172 -3.40 5.86 11.41
N GLY A 173 -3.85 4.62 11.20
CA GLY A 173 -3.99 4.04 9.86
C GLY A 173 -2.82 3.15 9.49
N ASN A 174 -2.78 2.76 8.22
CA ASN A 174 -1.89 1.73 7.66
C ASN A 174 -2.14 0.34 8.26
N VAL A 175 -1.84 -0.72 7.51
CA VAL A 175 -2.09 -2.11 7.94
C VAL A 175 -0.82 -2.94 8.05
N LYS A 176 0.28 -2.46 7.49
CA LYS A 176 1.56 -3.18 7.44
C LYS A 176 2.57 -2.63 8.46
N GLY A 177 2.59 -1.31 8.63
CA GLY A 177 3.65 -0.62 9.34
C GLY A 177 4.99 -0.66 8.59
N VAL A 178 5.98 0.03 9.13
CA VAL A 178 7.35 0.05 8.61
C VAL A 178 8.29 -0.58 9.63
N ASP A 179 9.11 -1.51 9.20
CA ASP A 179 10.23 -2.01 10.00
C ASP A 179 11.35 -0.96 10.02
N MET A 180 11.41 -0.20 11.11
CA MET A 180 12.37 0.89 11.30
C MET A 180 13.82 0.42 11.43
N ARG A 181 14.05 -0.87 11.74
CA ARG A 181 15.41 -1.44 11.76
C ARG A 181 15.89 -1.73 10.35
N ARG A 182 15.01 -2.33 9.53
CA ARG A 182 15.28 -2.57 8.12
C ARG A 182 15.37 -1.26 7.34
N CYS A 183 14.37 -0.39 7.43
CA CYS A 183 14.32 0.92 6.76
C CYS A 183 15.17 1.95 7.53
N SER A 184 16.49 1.81 7.42
CA SER A 184 17.48 2.70 8.07
C SER A 184 18.74 2.80 7.23
N ARG A 185 19.50 3.88 7.46
CA ARG A 185 20.78 4.20 6.78
C ARG A 185 21.93 3.42 7.42
N ARG A 186 21.83 2.10 7.54
CA ARG A 186 22.90 1.21 8.03
C ARG A 186 24.05 1.11 7.02
N SER A 187 25.21 0.61 7.44
CA SER A 187 26.45 0.59 6.65
C SER A 187 26.26 -0.02 5.26
N GLU A 188 25.60 -1.19 5.18
CA GLU A 188 25.39 -1.94 3.93
C GLU A 188 24.54 -1.13 2.93
N VAL A 189 23.49 -0.46 3.43
CA VAL A 189 22.64 0.44 2.63
C VAL A 189 23.40 1.67 2.18
N MET A 190 24.24 2.24 3.04
CA MET A 190 25.04 3.42 2.70
C MET A 190 26.18 3.11 1.72
N GLU A 191 26.74 1.92 1.73
CA GLU A 191 27.69 1.48 0.68
C GLU A 191 27.02 1.48 -0.70
N LEU A 192 25.82 0.90 -0.81
CA LEU A 192 25.03 0.93 -2.04
C LEU A 192 24.65 2.37 -2.44
N ALA A 193 24.25 3.18 -1.49
CA ALA A 193 23.89 4.58 -1.74
C ALA A 193 25.07 5.40 -2.25
N ASN A 194 26.26 5.22 -1.69
CA ASN A 194 27.48 5.93 -2.10
C ASN A 194 27.92 5.58 -3.51
N ALA A 195 27.69 4.33 -3.95
CA ALA A 195 27.94 3.91 -5.33
C ALA A 195 26.97 4.55 -6.35
N LEU A 196 25.78 4.98 -5.89
CA LEU A 196 24.74 5.60 -6.71
C LEU A 196 24.78 7.13 -6.68
N ARG A 197 25.37 7.73 -5.65
CA ARG A 197 25.43 9.19 -5.49
C ARG A 197 26.38 9.84 -6.47
N GLU A 198 25.96 10.98 -6.98
CA GLU A 198 26.80 11.92 -7.70
C GLU A 198 26.90 13.21 -6.90
N ASP A 199 28.14 13.65 -6.65
CA ASP A 199 28.39 14.90 -5.94
C ASP A 199 27.73 16.08 -6.69
N SER A 200 27.10 16.96 -5.94
CA SER A 200 26.42 18.16 -6.43
C SER A 200 25.15 17.94 -7.29
N VAL A 201 24.74 16.70 -7.56
CA VAL A 201 23.49 16.39 -8.27
C VAL A 201 22.35 16.17 -7.27
N PHE A 202 21.25 16.92 -7.44
CA PHE A 202 20.04 16.73 -6.65
C PHE A 202 19.20 15.60 -7.25
N THR A 203 18.92 14.58 -6.45
CA THR A 203 18.27 13.35 -6.93
C THR A 203 16.85 13.25 -6.40
N PHE A 204 15.88 13.26 -7.31
CA PHE A 204 14.51 12.85 -7.04
C PHE A 204 14.35 11.35 -7.25
N ILE A 205 13.44 10.72 -6.49
CA ILE A 205 13.11 9.31 -6.66
C ILE A 205 11.60 9.09 -6.60
N PHE A 206 11.11 8.25 -7.50
CA PHE A 206 9.80 7.62 -7.46
C PHE A 206 9.95 6.11 -7.27
N VAL A 207 9.14 5.51 -6.41
CA VAL A 207 9.09 4.05 -6.22
C VAL A 207 7.64 3.58 -6.32
N GLY A 208 7.37 2.69 -7.27
CA GLY A 208 6.06 2.14 -7.53
C GLY A 208 5.92 1.60 -8.93
N ARG A 209 4.72 1.14 -9.29
CA ARG A 209 4.42 0.74 -10.67
C ARG A 209 4.53 1.96 -11.60
N ILE A 210 5.16 1.79 -12.73
CA ILE A 210 5.30 2.85 -13.74
C ILE A 210 4.05 2.79 -14.65
N VAL A 211 2.99 3.46 -14.18
CA VAL A 211 1.67 3.48 -14.81
C VAL A 211 1.04 4.88 -14.69
N SER A 212 -0.01 5.15 -15.47
CA SER A 212 -0.63 6.48 -15.54
C SER A 212 -1.28 6.89 -14.23
N ASP A 213 -1.98 5.98 -13.52
CA ASP A 213 -2.67 6.28 -12.25
C ASP A 213 -1.71 6.66 -11.10
N LYS A 214 -0.40 6.39 -11.27
CA LYS A 214 0.65 6.82 -10.34
C LYS A 214 1.21 8.20 -10.65
N GLY A 215 0.66 8.91 -11.64
CA GLY A 215 1.05 10.27 -11.98
C GLY A 215 2.42 10.38 -12.67
N ILE A 216 2.85 9.30 -13.34
CA ILE A 216 4.14 9.28 -14.05
C ILE A 216 4.15 10.29 -15.20
N ASN A 217 3.01 10.52 -15.86
CA ASN A 217 2.91 11.50 -16.95
C ASN A 217 3.22 12.91 -16.44
N GLU A 218 2.65 13.30 -15.30
CA GLU A 218 2.89 14.59 -14.65
C GLU A 218 4.32 14.68 -14.13
N LEU A 219 4.83 13.62 -13.52
CA LEU A 219 6.19 13.59 -12.97
C LEU A 219 7.24 13.80 -14.06
N VAL A 220 7.14 13.06 -15.15
CA VAL A 220 8.09 13.17 -16.26
C VAL A 220 7.98 14.53 -16.95
N SER A 221 6.76 15.09 -17.08
CA SER A 221 6.58 16.44 -17.62
C SER A 221 7.25 17.49 -16.73
N ALA A 222 6.92 17.52 -15.44
CA ALA A 222 7.47 18.46 -14.47
C ALA A 222 9.00 18.34 -14.36
N PHE A 223 9.53 17.11 -14.32
CA PHE A 223 10.98 16.89 -14.23
C PHE A 223 11.70 17.30 -15.53
N THR A 224 11.10 17.09 -16.70
CA THR A 224 11.71 17.51 -17.97
C THR A 224 11.87 19.03 -18.02
N GLU A 225 10.88 19.78 -17.58
CA GLU A 225 10.97 21.24 -17.49
C GLU A 225 12.04 21.67 -16.48
N LEU A 226 12.08 21.01 -15.30
CA LEU A 226 13.09 21.27 -14.28
C LEU A 226 14.50 21.00 -14.79
N SER A 227 14.74 19.86 -15.48
CA SER A 227 16.05 19.49 -16.01
C SER A 227 16.52 20.35 -17.17
N ASN A 228 15.61 20.98 -17.90
CA ASN A 228 15.97 21.98 -18.90
C ASN A 228 16.48 23.30 -18.27
N LYS A 229 16.06 23.60 -17.04
CA LYS A 229 16.47 24.78 -16.30
C LYS A 229 17.69 24.56 -15.41
N TYR A 230 17.83 23.35 -14.87
CA TYR A 230 18.86 22.97 -13.90
C TYR A 230 19.62 21.72 -14.35
N ASN A 231 20.91 21.86 -14.69
CA ASN A 231 21.73 20.71 -15.18
C ASN A 231 22.10 19.68 -14.11
N ALA A 232 22.07 20.07 -12.83
CA ALA A 232 22.52 19.23 -11.72
C ALA A 232 21.31 18.58 -11.00
N VAL A 233 20.41 17.97 -11.77
CA VAL A 233 19.24 17.24 -11.26
C VAL A 233 19.12 15.86 -11.92
N ARG A 234 18.57 14.90 -11.18
CA ARG A 234 18.37 13.53 -11.62
C ARG A 234 17.05 12.96 -11.09
N LEU A 235 16.40 12.08 -11.86
CA LEU A 235 15.20 11.36 -11.47
C LEU A 235 15.41 9.84 -11.60
N PHE A 236 15.25 9.12 -10.49
CA PHE A 236 15.12 7.68 -10.49
C PHE A 236 13.65 7.25 -10.54
N LEU A 237 13.29 6.42 -11.54
CA LEU A 237 12.01 5.73 -11.65
C LEU A 237 12.23 4.25 -11.32
N VAL A 238 11.84 3.83 -10.11
CA VAL A 238 12.06 2.48 -9.58
C VAL A 238 10.74 1.70 -9.58
N GLY A 239 10.67 0.64 -10.36
CA GLY A 239 9.51 -0.25 -10.41
C GLY A 239 9.28 -0.89 -11.77
N ASN A 240 8.22 -1.70 -11.84
CA ASN A 240 7.80 -2.36 -13.07
C ASN A 240 6.89 -1.45 -13.90
N SER A 241 7.06 -1.50 -15.22
CA SER A 241 6.09 -0.97 -16.18
C SER A 241 4.98 -2.03 -16.40
N GLU A 242 3.71 -1.62 -16.26
CA GLU A 242 2.54 -2.46 -16.54
C GLU A 242 1.76 -1.88 -17.73
N SER A 243 2.36 -1.93 -18.90
CA SER A 243 1.80 -1.36 -20.14
C SER A 243 0.45 -1.94 -20.56
N ASP A 244 0.12 -3.17 -20.13
CA ASP A 244 -1.12 -3.85 -20.51
C ASP A 244 -2.34 -3.41 -19.68
N ILE A 245 -2.13 -2.74 -18.56
CA ILE A 245 -3.22 -2.42 -17.62
C ILE A 245 -3.53 -0.92 -17.64
N ASP A 246 -2.51 -0.07 -17.51
CA ASP A 246 -2.66 1.38 -17.42
C ASP A 246 -1.36 2.05 -17.94
N PRO A 247 -1.13 2.08 -19.27
CA PRO A 247 0.09 2.57 -19.86
C PRO A 247 0.29 4.07 -19.63
N ILE A 248 1.55 4.48 -19.51
CA ILE A 248 1.93 5.89 -19.63
C ILE A 248 1.72 6.36 -21.08
N SER A 249 1.61 7.68 -21.29
CA SER A 249 1.42 8.23 -22.63
C SER A 249 2.67 8.05 -23.50
N SER A 250 2.48 7.95 -24.84
CA SER A 250 3.60 7.85 -25.77
C SER A 250 4.55 9.06 -25.68
N ASN A 251 4.01 10.25 -25.45
CA ASN A 251 4.79 11.46 -25.20
C ASN A 251 5.65 11.36 -23.93
N THR A 252 5.11 10.74 -22.87
CA THR A 252 5.86 10.50 -21.64
C THR A 252 7.02 9.52 -21.88
N GLN A 253 6.77 8.44 -22.62
CA GLN A 253 7.81 7.50 -22.99
C GLN A 253 8.90 8.17 -23.81
N GLU A 254 8.55 8.97 -24.79
CA GLU A 254 9.51 9.74 -25.61
C GLU A 254 10.36 10.70 -24.75
N LYS A 255 9.74 11.39 -23.79
CA LYS A 255 10.48 12.25 -22.85
C LYS A 255 11.45 11.48 -21.99
N ILE A 256 11.09 10.29 -21.53
CA ILE A 256 11.98 9.40 -20.76
C ILE A 256 13.18 8.98 -21.62
N ASP A 257 12.93 8.52 -22.84
CA ASP A 257 13.97 8.00 -23.75
C ASP A 257 14.98 9.07 -24.19
N ASN A 258 14.51 10.32 -24.30
CA ASN A 258 15.34 11.45 -24.77
C ASN A 258 16.01 12.24 -23.61
N ASN A 259 15.59 12.06 -22.36
CA ASN A 259 16.16 12.81 -21.22
C ASN A 259 17.15 11.97 -20.41
N LYS A 260 18.44 12.24 -20.58
CA LYS A 260 19.53 11.52 -19.91
C LYS A 260 19.56 11.66 -18.38
N ALA A 261 18.80 12.61 -17.83
CA ALA A 261 18.68 12.79 -16.38
C ALA A 261 17.57 11.93 -15.75
N ILE A 262 16.77 11.20 -16.57
CA ILE A 262 15.76 10.25 -16.13
C ILE A 262 16.28 8.82 -16.26
N TYR A 263 16.30 8.08 -15.18
CA TYR A 263 16.80 6.72 -15.09
C TYR A 263 15.66 5.73 -14.80
N MET A 264 15.29 4.93 -15.79
CA MET A 264 14.40 3.77 -15.59
C MET A 264 15.18 2.63 -14.97
N VAL A 265 15.11 2.51 -13.63
CA VAL A 265 15.93 1.58 -12.85
C VAL A 265 15.40 0.14 -12.90
N GLY A 266 14.12 -0.02 -13.18
CA GLY A 266 13.43 -1.29 -13.03
C GLY A 266 13.09 -1.61 -11.56
N PRO A 267 12.54 -2.81 -11.27
CA PRO A 267 12.19 -3.20 -9.93
C PRO A 267 13.42 -3.42 -9.06
N LYS A 268 13.39 -2.90 -7.84
CA LYS A 268 14.40 -3.09 -6.80
C LYS A 268 13.73 -3.54 -5.51
N TYR A 269 14.43 -4.35 -4.74
CA TYR A 269 13.92 -4.95 -3.52
C TYR A 269 14.96 -4.86 -2.41
N ASP A 270 14.52 -5.04 -1.18
CA ASP A 270 15.37 -5.13 0.01
C ASP A 270 16.41 -4.00 0.10
N ASP A 271 17.67 -4.32 0.39
CA ASP A 271 18.73 -3.34 0.59
C ASP A 271 19.08 -2.56 -0.67
N GLU A 272 18.90 -3.16 -1.83
CA GLU A 272 19.09 -2.46 -3.11
C GLU A 272 18.11 -1.27 -3.24
N LEU A 273 16.83 -1.49 -2.92
CA LEU A 273 15.82 -0.42 -2.91
C LEU A 273 16.16 0.65 -1.87
N LEU A 274 16.57 0.23 -0.66
CA LEU A 274 16.95 1.16 0.40
C LEU A 274 18.18 1.99 0.01
N GLY A 275 19.12 1.42 -0.76
CA GLY A 275 20.25 2.13 -1.35
C GLY A 275 19.81 3.27 -2.27
N TYR A 276 18.80 3.03 -3.13
CA TYR A 276 18.22 4.08 -3.98
C TYR A 276 17.53 5.18 -3.17
N TYR A 277 16.76 4.83 -2.14
CA TYR A 277 16.20 5.84 -1.23
C TYR A 277 17.33 6.64 -0.57
N ALA A 278 18.34 5.99 0.00
CA ALA A 278 19.42 6.65 0.72
C ALA A 278 20.32 7.50 -0.21
N ALA A 279 20.39 7.20 -1.49
CA ALA A 279 21.11 7.96 -2.52
C ALA A 279 20.35 9.20 -3.02
N SER A 280 19.07 9.35 -2.65
CA SER A 280 18.19 10.40 -3.13
C SER A 280 17.99 11.50 -2.11
N ASP A 281 17.52 12.69 -2.57
CA ASP A 281 17.29 13.87 -1.75
C ASP A 281 15.79 14.13 -1.49
N CYS A 282 14.92 13.72 -2.41
CA CYS A 282 13.48 13.92 -2.30
C CYS A 282 12.70 12.79 -2.97
N PHE A 283 11.72 12.26 -2.25
CA PHE A 283 10.77 11.29 -2.80
C PHE A 283 9.59 12.00 -3.44
N VAL A 284 9.18 11.56 -4.65
CA VAL A 284 8.06 12.17 -5.39
C VAL A 284 7.03 11.12 -5.71
N PHE A 285 5.80 11.31 -5.23
CA PHE A 285 4.72 10.34 -5.38
C PHE A 285 3.39 10.99 -5.78
N PRO A 286 3.22 11.34 -7.07
CA PRO A 286 2.08 12.10 -7.57
C PRO A 286 0.87 11.24 -7.94
N SER A 287 0.64 10.14 -7.21
CA SER A 287 -0.44 9.19 -7.45
C SER A 287 -1.83 9.85 -7.42
N TYR A 288 -2.76 9.33 -8.24
CA TYR A 288 -4.14 9.85 -8.28
C TYR A 288 -5.05 9.24 -7.22
N ARG A 289 -4.69 8.08 -6.71
CA ARG A 289 -5.44 7.38 -5.66
C ARG A 289 -4.57 6.41 -4.88
N GLU A 290 -4.78 6.34 -3.58
CA GLU A 290 -4.16 5.36 -2.68
C GLU A 290 -5.13 4.99 -1.55
N GLY A 291 -4.83 3.90 -0.87
CA GLY A 291 -5.37 3.64 0.45
C GLY A 291 -4.47 4.28 1.50
N PHE A 292 -3.26 3.72 1.62
CA PHE A 292 -2.21 4.24 2.48
C PHE A 292 -0.84 3.84 1.89
N PRO A 293 -0.11 4.74 1.21
CA PRO A 293 1.06 4.38 0.41
C PRO A 293 2.26 4.01 1.28
N ASN A 294 2.63 2.72 1.28
CA ASN A 294 3.78 2.21 2.05
C ASN A 294 5.10 2.82 1.58
N THR A 295 5.25 3.12 0.28
CA THR A 295 6.46 3.72 -0.27
C THR A 295 6.73 5.13 0.26
N VAL A 296 5.68 5.91 0.57
CA VAL A 296 5.80 7.21 1.25
C VAL A 296 6.28 7.02 2.70
N LEU A 297 5.79 5.99 3.39
CA LEU A 297 6.26 5.64 4.74
C LEU A 297 7.71 5.15 4.73
N GLU A 298 8.07 4.31 3.76
CA GLU A 298 9.45 3.81 3.59
C GLU A 298 10.42 4.96 3.29
N ALA A 299 10.04 5.88 2.38
CA ALA A 299 10.82 7.09 2.11
C ALA A 299 11.01 7.94 3.37
N GLY A 300 9.94 8.16 4.15
CA GLY A 300 10.02 8.88 5.43
C GLY A 300 10.93 8.17 6.44
N ALA A 301 10.86 6.84 6.56
CA ALA A 301 11.77 6.05 7.40
C ALA A 301 13.24 6.17 6.97
N MET A 302 13.48 6.35 5.66
CA MET A 302 14.80 6.60 5.09
C MET A 302 15.23 8.08 5.11
N GLU A 303 14.52 8.92 5.89
CA GLU A 303 14.80 10.34 6.05
C GLU A 303 14.68 11.16 4.77
N LEU A 304 13.75 10.78 3.88
CA LEU A 304 13.42 11.56 2.69
C LEU A 304 12.17 12.41 2.90
N PRO A 305 12.22 13.72 2.65
CA PRO A 305 11.00 14.49 2.48
C PRO A 305 10.26 14.05 1.22
N SER A 306 8.96 14.14 1.22
CA SER A 306 8.14 13.66 0.11
C SER A 306 7.30 14.77 -0.50
N ILE A 307 7.20 14.78 -1.84
CA ILE A 307 6.17 15.53 -2.58
C ILE A 307 5.07 14.53 -2.91
N VAL A 308 3.86 14.77 -2.41
CA VAL A 308 2.71 13.89 -2.63
C VAL A 308 1.48 14.67 -3.08
N THR A 309 0.56 13.98 -3.71
CA THR A 309 -0.74 14.56 -4.06
C THR A 309 -1.71 14.57 -2.89
N ASP A 310 -2.66 15.50 -2.90
CA ASP A 310 -3.73 15.64 -1.89
C ASP A 310 -4.81 14.56 -2.08
N ILE A 311 -4.45 13.33 -1.72
CA ILE A 311 -5.32 12.15 -1.79
C ILE A 311 -5.32 11.40 -0.46
N ASN A 312 -6.25 10.47 -0.30
CA ASN A 312 -6.32 9.61 0.88
C ASN A 312 -4.98 8.90 1.12
N GLY A 313 -4.64 8.70 2.38
CA GLY A 313 -3.37 8.13 2.82
C GLY A 313 -2.21 9.10 2.68
N SER A 314 -1.94 9.66 1.50
CA SER A 314 -0.81 10.57 1.29
C SER A 314 -0.86 11.80 2.20
N ARG A 315 -2.01 12.50 2.26
CA ARG A 315 -2.21 13.67 3.16
C ARG A 315 -2.27 13.30 4.65
N GLU A 316 -2.43 12.02 4.98
CA GLU A 316 -2.42 11.53 6.36
C GLU A 316 -0.99 11.28 6.85
N ILE A 317 -0.05 11.02 5.92
CA ILE A 317 1.37 10.83 6.19
C ILE A 317 2.12 12.16 6.11
N ILE A 318 1.86 12.94 5.05
CA ILE A 318 2.62 14.18 4.79
C ILE A 318 1.86 15.39 5.32
N LYS A 319 2.53 16.16 6.19
CA LYS A 319 2.11 17.46 6.66
C LYS A 319 2.85 18.53 5.86
N ASN A 320 2.10 19.29 5.08
CA ASN A 320 2.65 20.29 4.16
C ASN A 320 3.62 21.26 4.87
N GLY A 321 4.83 21.39 4.34
CA GLY A 321 5.90 22.23 4.91
C GLY A 321 6.63 21.65 6.13
N PHE A 322 6.20 20.53 6.70
CA PHE A 322 6.82 19.93 7.89
C PHE A 322 7.72 18.73 7.55
N ASN A 323 7.20 17.74 6.84
CA ASN A 323 7.94 16.55 6.41
C ASN A 323 7.84 16.29 4.90
N GLY A 324 7.33 17.26 4.14
CA GLY A 324 7.17 17.23 2.70
C GLY A 324 6.19 18.28 2.20
N LEU A 325 5.79 18.16 0.95
CA LEU A 325 4.82 19.05 0.30
C LEU A 325 3.62 18.25 -0.20
N VAL A 326 2.44 18.87 -0.14
CA VAL A 326 1.18 18.32 -0.63
C VAL A 326 0.68 19.20 -1.77
N ILE A 327 0.44 18.60 -2.95
CA ILE A 327 0.03 19.29 -4.17
C ILE A 327 -1.29 18.75 -4.72
N PRO A 328 -2.02 19.48 -5.56
CA PRO A 328 -3.17 18.95 -6.28
C PRO A 328 -2.78 17.76 -7.19
N ALA A 329 -3.63 16.73 -7.26
CA ALA A 329 -3.44 15.63 -8.20
C ALA A 329 -3.64 16.08 -9.65
N LYS A 330 -2.96 15.42 -10.59
CA LYS A 330 -3.04 15.69 -12.04
C LYS A 330 -2.66 17.13 -12.43
N ASN A 331 -1.66 17.69 -11.75
CA ASN A 331 -1.19 19.04 -11.97
C ASN A 331 0.34 19.07 -12.10
N SER A 332 0.83 19.07 -13.34
CA SER A 332 2.27 19.07 -13.65
C SER A 332 2.94 20.36 -13.19
N ASP A 333 2.26 21.51 -13.30
CA ASP A 333 2.83 22.81 -12.93
C ASP A 333 3.05 22.88 -11.40
N ALA A 334 2.04 22.47 -10.62
CA ALA A 334 2.18 22.41 -9.16
C ALA A 334 3.26 21.41 -8.72
N LEU A 335 3.43 20.32 -9.48
CA LEU A 335 4.49 19.35 -9.23
C LEU A 335 5.86 19.93 -9.56
N HIS A 336 6.00 20.64 -10.70
CA HIS A 336 7.23 21.35 -11.07
C HIS A 336 7.63 22.36 -10.00
N ASP A 337 6.72 23.22 -9.56
CA ASP A 337 6.98 24.24 -8.54
C ASP A 337 7.40 23.62 -7.20
N ALA A 338 6.75 22.51 -6.82
CA ALA A 338 7.13 21.78 -5.60
C ALA A 338 8.54 21.18 -5.72
N MET A 339 8.87 20.56 -6.86
CA MET A 339 10.21 20.01 -7.11
C MET A 339 11.26 21.10 -7.13
N GLU A 340 11.00 22.24 -7.78
CA GLU A 340 11.90 23.38 -7.79
C GLU A 340 12.09 23.96 -6.38
N SER A 341 11.01 24.08 -5.62
CA SER A 341 11.08 24.52 -4.21
C SER A 341 11.97 23.63 -3.36
N MET A 342 11.87 22.29 -3.53
CA MET A 342 12.76 21.35 -2.83
C MET A 342 14.22 21.50 -3.27
N LEU A 343 14.50 21.65 -4.57
CA LEU A 343 15.84 21.85 -5.09
C LEU A 343 16.51 23.11 -4.52
N LEU A 344 15.76 24.20 -4.41
CA LEU A 344 16.29 25.52 -3.95
C LEU A 344 16.44 25.60 -2.44
N ARG A 345 15.71 24.78 -1.65
CA ARG A 345 15.70 24.80 -0.18
C ARG A 345 16.51 23.68 0.45
N LYS A 346 17.70 23.39 -0.07
CA LYS A 346 18.57 22.28 0.42
C LYS A 346 18.77 22.27 1.95
N SER A 347 18.85 23.42 2.60
CA SER A 347 19.02 23.52 4.05
C SER A 347 17.80 23.03 4.86
N GLU A 348 16.60 23.05 4.28
CA GLU A 348 15.37 22.63 4.94
C GLU A 348 15.07 21.14 4.72
N ILE A 349 15.61 20.53 3.66
CA ILE A 349 15.36 19.15 3.26
C ILE A 349 15.77 18.18 4.37
N ASN A 350 16.96 18.33 4.93
CA ASN A 350 17.42 17.46 6.01
C ASN A 350 16.51 17.52 7.24
N LYS A 351 15.99 18.72 7.56
CA LYS A 351 15.03 18.89 8.66
C LYS A 351 13.69 18.22 8.33
N MET A 352 13.19 18.38 7.11
CA MET A 352 11.96 17.73 6.67
C MET A 352 12.10 16.21 6.65
N GLY A 353 13.24 15.68 6.21
CA GLY A 353 13.57 14.26 6.22
C GLY A 353 13.64 13.69 7.65
N ALA A 354 14.30 14.38 8.58
CA ALA A 354 14.32 14.00 9.98
C ALA A 354 12.92 13.99 10.60
N ASN A 355 12.11 15.01 10.31
CA ASN A 355 10.71 15.06 10.73
C ASN A 355 9.87 13.90 10.15
N ALA A 356 10.15 13.51 8.89
CA ALA A 356 9.47 12.38 8.24
C ALA A 356 9.77 11.08 8.99
N ARG A 357 11.04 10.83 9.33
CA ARG A 357 11.43 9.65 10.10
C ARG A 357 10.78 9.60 11.47
N ILE A 358 10.82 10.71 12.22
CA ILE A 358 10.20 10.79 13.55
C ILE A 358 8.69 10.47 13.46
N LEU A 359 7.99 11.06 12.49
CA LEU A 359 6.57 10.81 12.33
C LEU A 359 6.26 9.33 12.00
N VAL A 360 7.07 8.71 11.13
CA VAL A 360 6.90 7.29 10.79
C VAL A 360 7.19 6.41 12.00
N GLU A 361 8.24 6.67 12.76
CA GLU A 361 8.60 5.92 13.96
C GLU A 361 7.52 5.98 15.03
N GLU A 362 6.96 7.17 15.30
CA GLU A 362 5.93 7.38 16.31
C GLU A 362 4.58 6.76 15.95
N ARG A 363 4.20 6.77 14.66
CA ARG A 363 2.83 6.46 14.24
C ARG A 363 2.68 5.20 13.42
N PHE A 364 3.71 4.83 12.65
CA PHE A 364 3.64 3.76 11.65
C PHE A 364 4.73 2.70 11.84
N ASN A 365 5.43 2.71 12.98
CA ASN A 365 6.31 1.62 13.35
C ASN A 365 5.54 0.29 13.32
N GLN A 366 6.11 -0.72 12.67
CA GLN A 366 5.47 -2.00 12.44
C GLN A 366 4.97 -2.67 13.73
N ASN A 367 5.74 -2.58 14.82
CA ASN A 367 5.33 -3.14 16.10
C ASN A 367 4.08 -2.47 16.66
N TYR A 368 3.98 -1.14 16.54
CA TYR A 368 2.80 -0.38 16.96
C TYR A 368 1.57 -0.74 16.13
N VAL A 369 1.71 -0.76 14.79
CA VAL A 369 0.61 -1.11 13.88
C VAL A 369 0.09 -2.52 14.13
N GLN A 370 1.01 -3.48 14.33
CA GLN A 370 0.66 -4.86 14.67
C GLN A 370 -0.02 -4.96 16.04
N GLN A 371 0.41 -4.17 17.03
CA GLN A 371 -0.23 -4.16 18.34
C GLN A 371 -1.66 -3.65 18.25
N CYS A 372 -1.91 -2.57 17.51
CA CYS A 372 -3.28 -2.08 17.27
C CYS A 372 -4.20 -3.14 16.62
N LEU A 373 -3.64 -3.98 15.73
CA LEU A 373 -4.39 -5.09 15.14
C LEU A 373 -4.68 -6.20 16.15
N LEU A 374 -3.72 -6.54 17.02
CA LEU A 374 -3.89 -7.54 18.06
C LEU A 374 -4.92 -7.10 19.09
N ASP A 375 -4.83 -5.87 19.58
CA ASP A 375 -5.77 -5.29 20.55
C ASP A 375 -7.20 -5.32 19.97
N PHE A 376 -7.34 -4.96 18.69
CA PHE A 376 -8.62 -5.05 18.00
C PHE A 376 -9.17 -6.49 17.95
N TYR A 377 -8.34 -7.49 17.66
CA TYR A 377 -8.79 -8.88 17.68
C TYR A 377 -9.19 -9.35 19.08
N GLU A 378 -8.46 -8.96 20.11
CA GLU A 378 -8.79 -9.30 21.50
C GLU A 378 -10.16 -8.73 21.88
N GLU A 379 -10.45 -7.49 21.53
CA GLU A 379 -11.78 -6.88 21.78
C GLU A 379 -12.92 -7.60 21.03
N VAL A 380 -12.66 -8.07 19.81
CA VAL A 380 -13.68 -8.67 18.94
C VAL A 380 -13.99 -10.12 19.31
N ILE A 381 -13.07 -10.84 19.98
CA ILE A 381 -13.27 -12.23 20.37
C ILE A 381 -14.15 -12.34 21.61
N ILE A 382 -14.09 -11.37 22.51
CA ILE A 382 -14.94 -11.31 23.69
C ILE A 382 -16.39 -11.09 23.27
#